data_a1324971116aff1c67b1da4f99844d18
#
_entry.id   a1324971116aff1c67b1da4f99844d18
#
_cell.length_a   1.000
_cell.length_b   1.000
_cell.length_c   1.000
_cell.angle_alpha   90.00
_cell.angle_beta   90.00
_cell.angle_gamma   90.00
#
_symmetry.space_group_name_H-M   'P 1'
#
loop_
_entity.id
_entity.type
_entity.pdbx_description
1 polymer ?
#
loop_
_entity_poly.entity_id
_entity_poly.type
_entity_poly.pdbx_seq_one_letter_code
_entity_poly.pdbx_strand_id
1 'polypeptide(L)' 'MLFLIFVVMTLLEIYVLVTVGQAIGGLS' A
#
# COMPACT_ATOMS: atom_id res chain seq x y z
N MET A 1 -8.82 10.39 -16.49
CA MET A 1 -9.14 9.97 -15.53
C MET A 1 -8.32 9.97 -14.29
N LEU A 2 -8.34 11.13 -13.71
CA LEU A 2 -7.63 11.35 -12.45
C LEU A 2 -8.15 10.44 -11.34
N PHE A 3 -9.44 10.10 -11.42
CA PHE A 3 -10.03 9.25 -10.40
C PHE A 3 -9.34 7.88 -10.35
N LEU A 4 -9.08 7.29 -11.50
CA LEU A 4 -8.43 5.99 -11.55
C LEU A 4 -7.02 6.06 -11.00
N ILE A 5 -6.31 7.12 -11.34
CA ILE A 5 -4.95 7.31 -10.84
C ILE A 5 -4.96 7.41 -9.32
N PHE A 6 -5.92 8.13 -8.78
CA PHE A 6 -6.04 8.26 -7.33
C PHE A 6 -6.28 6.92 -6.67
N VAL A 7 -7.18 6.12 -7.22
CA VAL A 7 -7.49 4.81 -6.66
C VAL A 7 -6.26 3.89 -6.72
N VAL A 8 -5.58 3.87 -7.86
CA VAL A 8 -4.40 3.02 -8.02
C VAL A 8 -3.31 3.43 -7.03
N MET A 9 -3.09 4.72 -6.88
CA MET A 9 -2.08 5.20 -5.95
C MET A 9 -2.41 4.80 -4.53
N THR A 10 -3.66 4.90 -4.14
CA THR A 10 -4.10 4.52 -2.81
C THR A 10 -3.86 3.03 -2.55
N LEU A 11 -4.20 2.20 -3.53
CA LEU A 11 -4.00 0.77 -3.40
C LEU A 11 -2.53 0.42 -3.29
N LEU A 12 -1.69 1.08 -4.08
CA LEU A 12 -0.25 0.85 -4.02
C LEU A 12 0.31 1.21 -2.65
N GLU A 13 -0.16 2.28 -2.07
CA GLU A 13 0.33 2.69 -0.77
C GLU A 13 -0.01 1.65 0.30
N ILE A 14 -1.22 1.15 0.28
CA ILE A 14 -1.61 0.09 1.21
C ILE A 14 -0.76 -1.15 0.98
N TYR A 15 -0.53 -1.51 -0.27
CA TYR A 15 0.26 -2.67 -0.61
C TYR A 15 1.68 -2.54 -0.06
N VAL A 16 2.30 -1.39 -0.27
CA VAL A 16 3.65 -1.16 0.23
C VAL A 16 3.68 -1.22 1.75
N LEU A 17 2.69 -0.62 2.40
CA LEU A 17 2.61 -0.65 3.85
C LEU A 17 2.59 -2.08 4.40
N VAL A 18 1.74 -2.90 3.82
CA VAL A 18 1.61 -4.29 4.25
C VAL A 18 2.90 -5.05 4.00
N THR A 19 3.49 -4.86 2.82
CA THR A 19 4.71 -5.55 2.45
C THR A 19 5.86 -5.20 3.40
N VAL A 20 6.05 -3.93 3.66
CA VAL A 20 7.10 -3.48 4.57
C VAL A 20 6.83 -3.95 5.98
N GLY A 21 5.57 -3.87 6.41
CA GLY A 21 5.21 -4.32 7.75
C GLY A 21 5.53 -5.78 7.97
N GLN A 22 5.29 -6.61 6.97
CA GLN A 22 5.60 -8.03 7.08
C GLN A 22 7.10 -8.28 7.14
N ALA A 23 7.86 -7.50 6.41
CA ALA A 23 9.31 -7.65 6.40
C ALA A 23 9.93 -7.29 7.75
N ILE A 24 9.29 -6.38 8.48
CA ILE A 24 9.79 -5.95 9.78
C ILE A 24 9.36 -6.92 10.89
N GLY A 25 8.42 -7.77 10.61
CA GLY A 25 8.01 -8.73 11.62
C GLY A 25 6.50 -8.88 11.77
N GLY A 26 5.75 -8.28 10.89
CA GLY A 26 4.31 -8.41 10.88
C GLY A 26 3.65 -7.76 12.07
N LEU A 27 3.50 -8.49 13.12
CA LEU A 27 2.86 -7.99 14.33
C LEU A 27 3.84 -7.26 15.21
N SER A 28 3.88 -5.97 15.11
CA SER A 28 4.79 -5.20 15.95
C SER A 28 4.08 -4.63 17.19
#